data_0b1826fc9e0a8a5964f994fdbbd31572
#
_entry.id   0b1826fc9e0a8a5964f994fdbbd31572
#
_cell.length_a   1.000
_cell.length_b   1.000
_cell.length_c   1.000
_cell.angle_alpha   90.00
_cell.angle_beta   90.00
_cell.angle_gamma   90.00
#
_symmetry.space_group_name_H-M   'P 1'
#
loop_
_entity.id
_entity.type
_entity.pdbx_description
1 polymer ?
#
loop_
_entity_poly.entity_id
_entity_poly.type
_entity_poly.pdbx_seq_one_letter_code
_entity_poly.pdbx_strand_id
1 'polypeptide(L)'
;DDEPDLLELLELTLSRMGLAAACAGSVAEARQALADGDFQLCLTDMRLPDGDGLEVVRFIAEHHAQTPVAVITAYGSTENAVAALKAGAFDYLAKPVGLEQLRALVKSALRVPGGQHKDDPLQSLTGESAAMQQVRGMIEKLARSQAPIYISGESGSGKELAARLIHVRSA
;
A
#
# COMPACT_ATOMS: atom_id res chain seq x y z
N ASP A 1 12.33 -4.82 -9.75
CA ASP A 1 11.85 -4.80 -11.14
C ASP A 1 13.00 -5.17 -12.07
N ASP A 2 12.75 -5.88 -13.16
CA ASP A 2 13.76 -6.28 -14.14
C ASP A 2 13.82 -5.35 -15.37
N GLU A 3 12.92 -4.38 -15.47
CA GLU A 3 12.89 -3.38 -16.53
C GLU A 3 13.85 -2.22 -16.24
N PRO A 4 15.00 -2.08 -16.97
CA PRO A 4 16.01 -1.05 -16.67
C PRO A 4 15.45 0.37 -16.74
N ASP A 5 14.58 0.65 -17.71
CA ASP A 5 13.99 1.97 -17.92
C ASP A 5 13.09 2.37 -16.75
N LEU A 6 12.37 1.40 -16.20
CA LEU A 6 11.52 1.64 -15.02
C LEU A 6 12.37 1.83 -13.76
N LEU A 7 13.42 1.04 -13.57
CA LEU A 7 14.35 1.21 -12.46
C LEU A 7 14.98 2.60 -12.48
N GLU A 8 15.46 3.06 -13.64
CA GLU A 8 16.03 4.41 -13.80
C GLU A 8 15.00 5.50 -13.47
N LEU A 9 13.75 5.35 -13.95
CA LEU A 9 12.67 6.28 -13.65
C LEU A 9 12.35 6.34 -12.14
N LEU A 10 12.28 5.18 -11.49
CA LEU A 10 12.03 5.08 -10.06
C LEU A 10 13.18 5.71 -9.27
N GLU A 11 14.42 5.36 -9.58
CA GLU A 11 15.61 5.88 -8.91
C GLU A 11 15.71 7.40 -9.04
N LEU A 12 15.54 7.93 -10.24
CA LEU A 12 15.55 9.38 -10.49
C LEU A 12 14.42 10.10 -9.72
N THR A 13 13.24 9.50 -9.67
CA THR A 13 12.10 10.09 -8.96
C THR A 13 12.31 10.10 -7.46
N LEU A 14 12.81 8.99 -6.89
CA LEU A 14 13.15 8.88 -5.47
C LEU A 14 14.29 9.82 -5.08
N SER A 15 15.33 9.91 -5.90
CA SER A 15 16.45 10.85 -5.71
C SER A 15 15.97 12.31 -5.67
N ARG A 16 15.04 12.70 -6.55
CA ARG A 16 14.41 14.04 -6.54
C ARG A 16 13.57 14.30 -5.29
N MET A 17 13.12 13.25 -4.62
CA MET A 17 12.44 13.35 -3.32
C MET A 17 13.42 13.35 -2.13
N GLY A 18 14.74 13.29 -2.39
CA GLY A 18 15.78 13.25 -1.36
C GLY A 18 15.97 11.87 -0.74
N LEU A 19 15.55 10.81 -1.43
CA LEU A 19 15.62 9.43 -0.98
C LEU A 19 16.73 8.69 -1.74
N ALA A 20 17.48 7.86 -1.05
CA ALA A 20 18.43 6.91 -1.66
C ALA A 20 17.65 5.64 -2.06
N ALA A 21 17.99 5.07 -3.21
CA ALA A 21 17.42 3.84 -3.70
C ALA A 21 18.51 2.79 -3.95
N ALA A 22 18.19 1.52 -3.70
CA ALA A 22 18.96 0.37 -4.15
C ALA A 22 18.10 -0.42 -5.13
N CYS A 23 18.62 -0.74 -6.29
CA CYS A 23 17.92 -1.49 -7.32
C CYS A 23 18.27 -2.98 -7.24
N ALA A 24 17.27 -3.82 -7.51
CA ALA A 24 17.39 -5.27 -7.63
C ALA A 24 16.56 -5.73 -8.84
N GLY A 25 17.16 -6.53 -9.72
CA GLY A 25 16.53 -7.06 -10.92
C GLY A 25 15.94 -8.47 -10.75
N SER A 26 16.05 -9.05 -9.55
CA SER A 26 15.60 -10.42 -9.28
C SER A 26 15.16 -10.59 -7.82
N VAL A 27 14.43 -11.66 -7.53
CA VAL A 27 14.05 -12.05 -6.15
C VAL A 27 15.31 -12.31 -5.32
N ALA A 28 16.31 -12.97 -5.89
CA ALA A 28 17.56 -13.28 -5.20
C ALA A 28 18.31 -12.01 -4.81
N GLU A 29 18.47 -11.06 -5.73
CA GLU A 29 19.10 -9.77 -5.47
C GLU A 29 18.33 -8.95 -4.44
N ALA A 30 16.99 -8.93 -4.53
CA ALA A 30 16.16 -8.24 -3.56
C ALA A 30 16.33 -8.80 -2.14
N ARG A 31 16.34 -10.13 -1.98
CA ARG A 31 16.60 -10.77 -0.68
C ARG A 31 17.99 -10.48 -0.15
N GLN A 32 19.00 -10.47 -1.02
CA GLN A 32 20.37 -10.12 -0.62
C GLN A 32 20.46 -8.68 -0.14
N ALA A 33 19.89 -7.74 -0.90
CA ALA A 33 19.85 -6.33 -0.50
C ALA A 33 19.15 -6.13 0.86
N LEU A 34 18.01 -6.81 1.07
CA LEU A 34 17.26 -6.77 2.33
C LEU A 34 18.05 -7.37 3.51
N ALA A 35 18.89 -8.37 3.26
CA ALA A 35 19.75 -8.94 4.29
C ALA A 35 20.95 -8.04 4.66
N ASP A 36 21.44 -7.24 3.69
CA ASP A 36 22.62 -6.40 3.84
C ASP A 36 22.29 -4.99 4.37
N GLY A 37 21.02 -4.57 4.35
CA GLY A 37 20.63 -3.21 4.74
C GLY A 37 19.20 -3.07 5.24
N ASP A 38 18.96 -1.95 5.94
CA ASP A 38 17.65 -1.56 6.40
C ASP A 38 16.99 -0.62 5.39
N PHE A 39 15.78 -0.97 4.96
CA PHE A 39 15.02 -0.19 4.02
C PHE A 39 13.73 0.34 4.64
N GLN A 40 13.38 1.58 4.32
CA GLN A 40 12.17 2.24 4.79
C GLN A 40 10.95 1.97 3.89
N LEU A 41 11.18 1.44 2.68
CA LEU A 41 10.15 1.08 1.71
C LEU A 41 10.75 0.10 0.70
N CYS A 42 9.98 -0.89 0.30
CA CYS A 42 10.29 -1.74 -0.84
C CYS A 42 9.21 -1.56 -1.93
N LEU A 43 9.66 -1.44 -3.18
CA LEU A 43 8.81 -1.47 -4.37
C LEU A 43 9.22 -2.69 -5.19
N THR A 44 8.31 -3.63 -5.43
CA THR A 44 8.60 -4.84 -6.20
C THR A 44 7.65 -5.01 -7.37
N ASP A 45 8.14 -5.47 -8.51
CA ASP A 45 7.25 -5.95 -9.58
C ASP A 45 6.57 -7.25 -9.13
N MET A 46 5.41 -7.52 -9.70
CA MET A 46 4.72 -8.80 -9.56
C MET A 46 5.51 -9.94 -10.21
N ARG A 47 6.20 -9.69 -11.32
CA ARG A 47 6.97 -10.68 -12.07
C ARG A 47 8.44 -10.31 -12.10
N LEU A 48 9.28 -11.24 -11.70
CA LEU A 48 10.74 -11.13 -11.76
C LEU A 48 11.30 -12.34 -12.52
N PRO A 49 12.52 -12.25 -13.09
CA PRO A 49 13.08 -13.30 -13.94
C PRO A 49 13.22 -14.67 -13.25
N ASP A 50 13.42 -14.65 -11.93
CA ASP A 50 13.69 -15.83 -11.10
C ASP A 50 12.53 -16.19 -10.15
N GLY A 51 11.39 -15.45 -10.21
CA GLY A 51 10.26 -15.76 -9.33
C GLY A 51 9.13 -14.72 -9.34
N ASP A 52 8.23 -14.86 -8.38
CA ASP A 52 7.09 -13.97 -8.18
C ASP A 52 7.46 -12.88 -7.16
N GLY A 53 7.17 -11.62 -7.46
CA GLY A 53 7.34 -10.52 -6.50
C GLY A 53 6.61 -10.72 -5.18
N LEU A 54 5.56 -11.55 -5.15
CA LEU A 54 4.92 -11.96 -3.90
C LEU A 54 5.85 -12.75 -2.96
N GLU A 55 6.92 -13.36 -3.47
CA GLU A 55 7.94 -14.00 -2.65
C GLU A 55 8.74 -12.94 -1.88
N VAL A 56 9.04 -11.80 -2.50
CA VAL A 56 9.68 -10.66 -1.84
C VAL A 56 8.76 -10.08 -0.77
N VAL A 57 7.45 -9.94 -1.08
CA VAL A 57 6.45 -9.47 -0.11
C VAL A 57 6.40 -10.37 1.12
N ARG A 58 6.31 -11.69 0.94
CA ARG A 58 6.28 -12.65 2.06
C ARG A 58 7.58 -12.62 2.86
N PHE A 59 8.73 -12.57 2.17
CA PHE A 59 10.03 -12.49 2.81
C PHE A 59 10.14 -11.26 3.72
N ILE A 60 9.66 -10.09 3.24
CA ILE A 60 9.63 -8.86 4.02
C ILE A 60 8.67 -9.01 5.21
N ALA A 61 7.49 -9.58 5.01
CA ALA A 61 6.53 -9.78 6.09
C ALA A 61 7.07 -10.68 7.21
N GLU A 62 7.89 -11.68 6.87
CA GLU A 62 8.47 -12.62 7.82
C GLU A 62 9.72 -12.09 8.53
N HIS A 63 10.59 -11.35 7.84
CA HIS A 63 11.92 -10.98 8.32
C HIS A 63 12.12 -9.48 8.55
N HIS A 64 11.33 -8.64 7.88
CA HIS A 64 11.45 -7.18 7.88
C HIS A 64 10.07 -6.51 8.08
N ALA A 65 9.29 -6.94 9.05
CA ALA A 65 7.90 -6.53 9.27
C ALA A 65 7.69 -5.00 9.42
N GLN A 66 8.76 -4.23 9.65
CA GLN A 66 8.71 -2.77 9.73
C GLN A 66 8.90 -2.09 8.37
N THR A 67 9.30 -2.82 7.34
CA THR A 67 9.52 -2.29 6.00
C THR A 67 8.23 -2.43 5.20
N PRO A 68 7.50 -1.34 4.92
CA PRO A 68 6.33 -1.40 4.06
C PRO A 68 6.74 -1.82 2.65
N VAL A 69 5.93 -2.66 2.02
CA VAL A 69 6.16 -3.12 0.65
C VAL A 69 4.96 -2.83 -0.22
N ALA A 70 5.18 -2.23 -1.39
CA ALA A 70 4.16 -2.04 -2.42
C ALA A 70 4.52 -2.79 -3.70
N VAL A 71 3.50 -3.30 -4.38
CA VAL A 71 3.68 -4.09 -5.60
C VAL A 71 3.39 -3.23 -6.83
N ILE A 72 4.29 -3.25 -7.81
CA ILE A 72 4.08 -2.66 -9.13
C ILE A 72 3.62 -3.78 -10.06
N THR A 73 2.54 -3.60 -10.81
CA THR A 73 1.98 -4.65 -11.66
C THR A 73 1.58 -4.14 -13.03
N ALA A 74 1.98 -4.87 -14.06
CA ALA A 74 1.47 -4.66 -15.42
C ALA A 74 0.04 -5.20 -15.49
N TYR A 75 -0.93 -4.35 -15.72
CA TYR A 75 -2.36 -4.61 -15.69
C TYR A 75 -2.97 -4.75 -14.29
N GLY A 76 -3.85 -3.78 -14.00
CA GLY A 76 -4.73 -3.79 -12.84
C GLY A 76 -5.77 -4.91 -12.87
N SER A 77 -5.34 -6.17 -12.93
CA SER A 77 -6.23 -7.23 -12.54
C SER A 77 -6.46 -7.07 -11.05
N THR A 78 -7.71 -6.84 -10.68
CA THR A 78 -8.12 -6.81 -9.26
C THR A 78 -7.64 -8.02 -8.50
N GLU A 79 -7.43 -9.14 -9.17
CA GLU A 79 -6.91 -10.39 -8.60
C GLU A 79 -5.46 -10.26 -8.13
N ASN A 80 -4.58 -9.65 -8.94
CA ASN A 80 -3.17 -9.44 -8.57
C ASN A 80 -3.04 -8.44 -7.41
N ALA A 81 -3.82 -7.36 -7.44
CA ALA A 81 -3.86 -6.39 -6.35
C ALA A 81 -4.31 -7.03 -5.03
N VAL A 82 -5.39 -7.83 -5.08
CA VAL A 82 -5.89 -8.58 -3.91
C VAL A 82 -4.85 -9.59 -3.42
N ALA A 83 -4.16 -10.29 -4.33
CA ALA A 83 -3.11 -11.24 -3.96
C ALA A 83 -1.93 -10.55 -3.27
N ALA A 84 -1.50 -9.38 -3.76
CA ALA A 84 -0.45 -8.57 -3.16
C ALA A 84 -0.81 -8.13 -1.74
N LEU A 85 -2.01 -7.57 -1.56
CA LEU A 85 -2.49 -7.13 -0.24
C LEU A 85 -2.63 -8.30 0.75
N LYS A 86 -3.14 -9.45 0.31
CA LYS A 86 -3.21 -10.68 1.13
C LYS A 86 -1.84 -11.22 1.51
N ALA A 87 -0.83 -11.02 0.66
CA ALA A 87 0.54 -11.42 0.94
C ALA A 87 1.26 -10.49 1.94
N GLY A 88 0.68 -9.32 2.25
CA GLY A 88 1.23 -8.37 3.21
C GLY A 88 1.70 -7.04 2.59
N ALA A 89 1.50 -6.82 1.28
CA ALA A 89 1.75 -5.52 0.70
C ALA A 89 0.76 -4.48 1.26
N PHE A 90 1.26 -3.27 1.55
CA PHE A 90 0.41 -2.19 2.05
C PHE A 90 -0.35 -1.48 0.93
N ASP A 91 0.17 -1.52 -0.31
CA ASP A 91 -0.44 -0.88 -1.48
C ASP A 91 0.08 -1.49 -2.79
N TYR A 92 -0.48 -1.06 -3.92
CA TYR A 92 -0.03 -1.45 -5.26
C TYR A 92 -0.09 -0.29 -6.25
N LEU A 93 0.73 -0.36 -7.32
CA LEU A 93 0.72 0.57 -8.45
C LEU A 93 0.53 -0.19 -9.76
N ALA A 94 -0.30 0.31 -10.64
CA ALA A 94 -0.43 -0.22 -11.99
C ALA A 94 0.61 0.39 -12.94
N LYS A 95 1.23 -0.43 -13.79
CA LYS A 95 2.03 0.03 -14.94
C LYS A 95 1.08 0.53 -16.05
N PRO A 96 1.36 1.65 -16.73
CA PRO A 96 2.54 2.50 -16.57
C PRO A 96 2.49 3.32 -15.27
N VAL A 97 3.62 3.37 -14.55
CA VAL A 97 3.70 4.03 -13.24
C VAL A 97 3.57 5.55 -13.39
N GLY A 98 2.49 6.10 -12.87
CA GLY A 98 2.28 7.54 -12.81
C GLY A 98 3.15 8.19 -11.73
N LEU A 99 3.94 9.22 -12.08
CA LEU A 99 4.86 9.88 -11.16
C LEU A 99 4.16 10.45 -9.92
N GLU A 100 2.96 11.00 -10.08
CA GLU A 100 2.18 11.54 -8.96
C GLU A 100 1.67 10.43 -8.03
N GLN A 101 1.26 9.29 -8.60
CA GLN A 101 0.85 8.12 -7.82
C GLN A 101 2.03 7.54 -7.03
N LEU A 102 3.19 7.40 -7.69
CA LEU A 102 4.42 6.96 -7.02
C LEU A 102 4.80 7.89 -5.86
N ARG A 103 4.80 9.21 -6.09
CA ARG A 103 5.11 10.19 -5.04
C ARG A 103 4.13 10.13 -3.87
N ALA A 104 2.84 9.97 -4.15
CA ALA A 104 1.81 9.85 -3.11
C ALA A 104 2.01 8.58 -2.28
N LEU A 105 2.27 7.44 -2.94
CA LEU A 105 2.55 6.16 -2.29
C LEU A 105 3.80 6.24 -1.41
N VAL A 106 4.91 6.74 -1.93
CA VAL A 106 6.17 6.91 -1.18
C VAL A 106 5.97 7.81 0.04
N LYS A 107 5.29 8.94 -0.11
CA LYS A 107 4.97 9.84 1.01
C LYS A 107 4.10 9.14 2.05
N SER A 108 3.15 8.33 1.63
CA SER A 108 2.29 7.56 2.54
C SER A 108 3.11 6.54 3.33
N ALA A 109 3.97 5.78 2.65
CA ALA A 109 4.81 4.77 3.26
C ALA A 109 5.81 5.35 4.28
N LEU A 110 6.47 6.47 3.95
CA LEU A 110 7.51 7.08 4.78
C LEU A 110 6.99 7.99 5.88
N ARG A 111 5.71 8.34 5.88
CA ARG A 111 5.07 9.12 6.96
C ARG A 111 4.82 8.32 8.23
N VAL A 112 5.05 7.01 8.17
CA VAL A 112 4.92 6.12 9.33
C VAL A 112 6.31 5.77 9.86
N PRO A 113 6.88 6.51 10.82
CA PRO A 113 8.05 6.03 11.56
C PRO A 113 7.56 4.86 12.41
N GLY A 114 7.95 3.63 12.08
CA GLY A 114 7.96 2.47 12.98
C GLY A 114 6.87 2.38 14.04
N GLY A 115 5.64 2.66 13.69
CA GLY A 115 4.52 2.70 14.62
C GLY A 115 3.34 2.00 14.00
N GLN A 116 2.84 0.98 14.69
CA GLN A 116 1.49 0.51 14.53
C GLN A 116 0.59 1.65 14.09
N HIS A 117 -0.12 1.51 12.97
CA HIS A 117 -1.25 2.35 12.64
C HIS A 117 -2.24 2.29 13.81
N LYS A 118 -1.98 3.11 14.81
CA LYS A 118 -3.00 3.71 15.66
C LYS A 118 -3.40 5.07 15.06
N ASP A 119 -3.42 5.19 13.77
CA ASP A 119 -4.35 6.12 13.16
C ASP A 119 -5.68 5.40 13.24
N ASP A 120 -6.45 5.80 14.20
CA ASP A 120 -7.88 5.46 14.26
C ASP A 120 -8.41 5.73 12.83
N PRO A 121 -8.79 4.68 12.05
CA PRO A 121 -9.22 4.88 10.68
C PRO A 121 -10.33 5.93 10.56
N LEU A 122 -11.07 6.20 11.65
CA LEU A 122 -12.05 7.28 11.73
C LEU A 122 -11.45 8.68 11.65
N GLN A 123 -10.14 8.85 11.93
CA GLN A 123 -9.46 10.15 11.77
C GLN A 123 -9.18 10.47 10.30
N SER A 124 -9.19 9.47 9.41
CA SER A 124 -9.11 9.70 7.97
C SER A 124 -10.40 10.32 7.39
N LEU A 125 -11.52 10.23 8.11
CA LEU A 125 -12.73 11.01 7.82
C LEU A 125 -12.51 12.44 8.30
N THR A 126 -12.01 13.31 7.44
CA THR A 126 -11.80 14.73 7.74
C THR A 126 -13.13 15.47 7.91
N GLY A 127 -13.20 16.36 8.88
CA GLY A 127 -14.36 17.22 9.16
C GLY A 127 -14.89 17.08 10.60
N GLU A 128 -15.17 18.21 11.24
CA GLU A 128 -15.73 18.29 12.59
C GLU A 128 -17.23 18.62 12.61
N SER A 129 -17.88 18.67 11.43
CA SER A 129 -19.30 18.95 11.34
C SER A 129 -20.14 17.90 12.07
N ALA A 130 -21.32 18.29 12.56
CA ALA A 130 -22.27 17.38 13.20
C ALA A 130 -22.62 16.19 12.29
N ALA A 131 -22.71 16.41 10.97
CA ALA A 131 -22.95 15.36 9.99
C ALA A 131 -21.79 14.33 9.96
N MET A 132 -20.53 14.77 10.02
CA MET A 132 -19.39 13.86 10.06
C MET A 132 -19.28 13.09 11.38
N GLN A 133 -19.66 13.68 12.49
CA GLN A 133 -19.75 12.98 13.77
C GLN A 133 -20.82 11.89 13.73
N GLN A 134 -21.96 12.16 13.10
CA GLN A 134 -23.01 11.15 12.90
C GLN A 134 -22.52 10.00 12.01
N VAL A 135 -21.79 10.29 10.92
CA VAL A 135 -21.21 9.26 10.02
C VAL A 135 -20.22 8.38 10.79
N ARG A 136 -19.33 8.97 11.62
CA ARG A 136 -18.41 8.18 12.45
C ARG A 136 -19.15 7.26 13.43
N GLY A 137 -20.15 7.78 14.14
CA GLY A 137 -20.96 6.97 15.04
C GLY A 137 -21.77 5.87 14.33
N MET A 138 -22.19 6.11 13.08
CA MET A 138 -22.86 5.11 12.26
C MET A 138 -21.89 4.01 11.82
N ILE A 139 -20.68 4.33 11.39
CA ILE A 139 -19.62 3.38 11.04
C ILE A 139 -19.31 2.45 12.22
N GLU A 140 -19.19 2.98 13.44
CA GLU A 140 -18.96 2.16 14.63
C GLU A 140 -20.08 1.18 14.93
N LYS A 141 -21.33 1.60 14.72
CA LYS A 141 -22.50 0.73 14.90
C LYS A 141 -22.56 -0.36 13.84
N LEU A 142 -22.30 0.01 12.57
CA LEU A 142 -22.33 -0.92 11.45
C LEU A 142 -21.19 -1.94 11.51
N ALA A 143 -20.03 -1.55 12.00
CA ALA A 143 -18.89 -2.46 12.18
C ALA A 143 -19.18 -3.63 13.15
N ARG A 144 -20.15 -3.46 14.04
CA ARG A 144 -20.60 -4.52 14.97
C ARG A 144 -21.75 -5.37 14.42
N SER A 145 -22.26 -5.02 13.24
CA SER A 145 -23.40 -5.70 12.60
C SER A 145 -22.89 -6.75 11.62
N GLN A 146 -23.52 -7.93 11.61
CA GLN A 146 -23.26 -8.98 10.61
C GLN A 146 -24.22 -8.89 9.41
N ALA A 147 -25.07 -7.88 9.36
CA ALA A 147 -26.00 -7.69 8.27
C ALA A 147 -25.28 -7.14 7.02
N PRO A 148 -25.74 -7.47 5.82
CA PRO A 148 -25.26 -6.85 4.59
C PRO A 148 -25.46 -5.32 4.63
N ILE A 149 -24.40 -4.57 4.33
CA ILE A 149 -24.41 -3.11 4.36
C ILE A 149 -24.32 -2.59 2.93
N TYR A 150 -25.27 -1.74 2.56
CA TYR A 150 -25.30 -1.05 1.28
C TYR A 150 -24.94 0.43 1.47
N ILE A 151 -23.88 0.89 0.79
CA ILE A 151 -23.39 2.28 0.87
C ILE A 151 -23.66 2.97 -0.46
N SER A 152 -24.46 4.02 -0.46
CA SER A 152 -24.78 4.82 -1.64
C SER A 152 -24.41 6.30 -1.45
N GLY A 153 -24.21 7.02 -2.54
CA GLY A 153 -23.89 8.44 -2.55
C GLY A 153 -23.24 8.87 -3.86
N GLU A 154 -23.02 10.16 -4.03
CA GLU A 154 -22.41 10.75 -5.22
C GLU A 154 -20.93 10.30 -5.40
N SER A 155 -20.42 10.38 -6.64
CA SER A 155 -19.00 10.07 -6.89
C SER A 155 -18.10 11.01 -6.07
N GLY A 156 -17.04 10.47 -5.45
CA GLY A 156 -16.14 11.24 -4.59
C GLY A 156 -16.63 11.52 -3.16
N SER A 157 -17.81 11.04 -2.75
CA SER A 157 -18.37 11.28 -1.40
C SER A 157 -17.75 10.43 -0.27
N GLY A 158 -16.65 9.69 -0.54
CA GLY A 158 -15.96 8.91 0.50
C GLY A 158 -16.57 7.54 0.81
N LYS A 159 -17.45 6.99 -0.06
CA LYS A 159 -18.10 5.67 0.15
C LYS A 159 -17.10 4.53 0.34
N GLU A 160 -16.04 4.54 -0.44
CA GLU A 160 -14.98 3.53 -0.36
C GLU A 160 -14.25 3.59 0.99
N LEU A 161 -13.98 4.80 1.47
CA LEU A 161 -13.37 5.02 2.77
C LEU A 161 -14.30 4.51 3.89
N ALA A 162 -15.59 4.83 3.83
CA ALA A 162 -16.57 4.35 4.80
C ALA A 162 -16.67 2.81 4.79
N ALA A 163 -16.69 2.17 3.62
CA ALA A 163 -16.71 0.71 3.49
C ALA A 163 -15.46 0.07 4.10
N ARG A 164 -14.29 0.61 3.82
CA ARG A 164 -13.01 0.16 4.38
C ARG A 164 -12.97 0.29 5.90
N LEU A 165 -13.47 1.40 6.44
CA LEU A 165 -13.54 1.65 7.88
C LEU A 165 -14.45 0.66 8.61
N ILE A 166 -15.62 0.36 8.03
CA ILE A 166 -16.54 -0.65 8.55
C ILE A 166 -15.86 -2.02 8.55
N HIS A 167 -15.20 -2.38 7.46
CA HIS A 167 -14.54 -3.69 7.33
C HIS A 167 -13.40 -3.87 8.34
N VAL A 168 -12.52 -2.88 8.49
CA VAL A 168 -11.40 -2.94 9.45
C VAL A 168 -11.86 -3.04 10.90
N ARG A 169 -13.03 -2.50 11.22
CA ARG A 169 -13.59 -2.54 12.58
C ARG A 169 -14.58 -3.67 12.83
N SER A 170 -14.93 -4.44 11.82
CA SER A 170 -15.86 -5.58 11.93
C SER A 170 -15.16 -6.91 12.28
N ALA A 171 -13.86 -6.88 12.59
CA ALA A 171 -13.09 -8.06 13.01
C ALA A 171 -13.20 -8.35 14.50
#